data_0e2465562958f88e48b8ecdd6ad88a8c
#
_entry.id   0e2465562958f88e48b8ecdd6ad88a8c
#
_cell.length_a   1.000
_cell.length_b   1.000
_cell.length_c   1.000
_cell.angle_alpha   90.00
_cell.angle_beta   90.00
_cell.angle_gamma   90.00
#
_symmetry.space_group_name_H-M   'P 1'
#
loop_
_entity.id
_entity.type
_entity.pdbx_description
1 polymer ?
#
loop_
_entity_poly.entity_id
_entity_poly.type
_entity_poly.pdbx_seq_one_letter_code
_entity_poly.pdbx_strand_id
1 'polypeptide(L)'
;MLTRLSNIADQINGPMIFITATSLVMLIGITAAMVYFTFRYHRRRNPHPEDIHGHRVLEIVWTVVPTILAFGFFWYGWQGYRYIKSPPPDALQIDVTGRMWSWNHTYANGVESPELYIPVNQAVKLNLHSQDVIHSYYIPAFKVKQDAVPNVPGLFLWFEAYQTGIYQVFCAEYCGMSHSAMWSKVHVVTADEFNTWLETEGAKVAQMKKAAESGDDGGNLHILGEALSKSKGCTACHSTDGSKLIGPSYKGIYGKTETVVTAGQERQVTVDDAYIKHSMLKPTDDIVKGYQPLMPSQEGLVSEAEIKALTAYIKSLQ
;
A
#
# COMPACT_ATOMS: atom_id res chain seq x y z
N MET A 1 20.38 -11.52 11.25
CA MET A 1 19.49 -11.84 12.37
C MET A 1 18.07 -11.64 11.88
N LEU A 2 17.23 -12.69 11.86
CA LEU A 2 15.83 -12.57 11.44
C LEU A 2 15.07 -11.92 12.59
N THR A 3 14.81 -10.62 12.49
CA THR A 3 14.05 -9.88 13.51
C THR A 3 12.62 -10.40 13.55
N ARG A 4 12.19 -10.81 14.75
CA ARG A 4 10.81 -11.25 15.00
C ARG A 4 9.96 -10.03 15.34
N LEU A 5 9.45 -9.34 14.30
CA LEU A 5 8.64 -8.14 14.49
C LEU A 5 7.15 -8.42 14.41
N SER A 6 6.75 -9.62 13.93
CA SER A 6 5.35 -10.03 13.83
C SER A 6 5.20 -11.56 13.88
N ASN A 7 3.99 -11.99 14.22
CA ASN A 7 3.57 -13.40 14.16
C ASN A 7 3.75 -14.01 12.74
N ILE A 8 3.47 -13.26 11.70
CA ILE A 8 3.63 -13.70 10.30
C ILE A 8 5.11 -13.89 9.97
N ALA A 9 5.99 -13.00 10.43
CA ALA A 9 7.43 -13.16 10.25
C ALA A 9 7.94 -14.45 10.91
N ASP A 10 7.42 -14.81 12.07
CA ASP A 10 7.77 -16.07 12.76
C ASP A 10 7.35 -17.30 11.95
N GLN A 11 6.15 -17.30 11.38
CA GLN A 11 5.65 -18.39 10.56
C GLN A 11 6.41 -18.56 9.23
N ILE A 12 6.90 -17.47 8.64
CA ILE A 12 7.59 -17.50 7.35
C ILE A 12 9.08 -17.83 7.50
N ASN A 13 9.72 -17.46 8.60
CA ASN A 13 11.17 -17.60 8.77
C ASN A 13 11.64 -19.06 8.67
N GLY A 14 10.94 -20.01 9.29
CA GLY A 14 11.28 -21.44 9.23
C GLY A 14 11.25 -22.01 7.82
N PRO A 15 10.10 -21.93 7.12
CA PRO A 15 10.00 -22.31 5.71
C PRO A 15 11.04 -21.64 4.80
N MET A 16 11.30 -20.34 4.97
CA MET A 16 12.31 -19.63 4.17
C MET A 16 13.73 -20.18 4.37
N ILE A 17 14.12 -20.48 5.62
CA ILE A 17 15.42 -21.08 5.90
C ILE A 17 15.50 -22.46 5.26
N PHE A 18 14.45 -23.28 5.41
CA PHE A 18 14.41 -24.63 4.81
C PHE A 18 14.55 -24.59 3.29
N ILE A 19 13.77 -23.74 2.61
CA ILE A 19 13.83 -23.59 1.14
C ILE A 19 15.19 -23.09 0.71
N THR A 20 15.73 -22.04 1.35
CA THR A 20 17.02 -21.46 0.99
C THR A 20 18.16 -22.44 1.22
N ALA A 21 18.19 -23.13 2.35
CA ALA A 21 19.24 -24.13 2.66
C ALA A 21 19.19 -25.29 1.67
N THR A 22 18.02 -25.83 1.39
CA THR A 22 17.86 -26.92 0.41
C THR A 22 18.30 -26.50 -0.99
N SER A 23 17.90 -25.29 -1.42
CA SER A 23 18.28 -24.73 -2.73
C SER A 23 19.80 -24.54 -2.83
N LEU A 24 20.45 -24.04 -1.79
CA LEU A 24 21.90 -23.86 -1.74
C LEU A 24 22.64 -25.21 -1.80
N VAL A 25 22.19 -26.21 -1.03
CA VAL A 25 22.79 -27.55 -1.06
C VAL A 25 22.68 -28.16 -2.45
N MET A 26 21.51 -28.07 -3.09
CA MET A 26 21.34 -28.57 -4.46
C MET A 26 22.20 -27.80 -5.46
N LEU A 27 22.23 -26.47 -5.39
CA LEU A 27 23.05 -25.65 -6.28
C LEU A 27 24.53 -25.98 -6.16
N ILE A 28 25.05 -26.05 -4.95
CA ILE A 28 26.45 -26.39 -4.70
C ILE A 28 26.75 -27.81 -5.18
N GLY A 29 25.90 -28.79 -4.86
CA GLY A 29 26.07 -30.19 -5.25
C GLY A 29 26.08 -30.39 -6.77
N ILE A 30 25.11 -29.80 -7.47
CA ILE A 30 25.00 -29.87 -8.93
C ILE A 30 26.20 -29.18 -9.59
N THR A 31 26.54 -27.94 -9.11
CA THR A 31 27.68 -27.19 -9.66
C THR A 31 28.98 -27.94 -9.44
N ALA A 32 29.21 -28.50 -8.25
CA ALA A 32 30.41 -29.30 -7.97
C ALA A 32 30.49 -30.55 -8.86
N ALA A 33 29.37 -31.27 -9.06
CA ALA A 33 29.30 -32.41 -9.97
C ALA A 33 29.58 -31.99 -11.42
N MET A 34 29.02 -30.91 -11.90
CA MET A 34 29.26 -30.35 -13.24
C MET A 34 30.75 -30.01 -13.44
N VAL A 35 31.33 -29.29 -12.48
CA VAL A 35 32.76 -28.95 -12.52
C VAL A 35 33.63 -30.21 -12.51
N TYR A 36 33.36 -31.15 -11.59
CA TYR A 36 34.06 -32.42 -11.51
C TYR A 36 34.00 -33.18 -12.84
N PHE A 37 32.83 -33.34 -13.43
CA PHE A 37 32.65 -34.06 -14.69
C PHE A 37 33.33 -33.35 -15.85
N THR A 38 33.32 -32.02 -15.91
CA THR A 38 34.02 -31.23 -16.91
C THR A 38 35.54 -31.57 -16.92
N PHE A 39 36.16 -31.63 -15.74
CA PHE A 39 37.57 -31.94 -15.62
C PHE A 39 37.85 -33.43 -15.78
N ARG A 40 37.01 -34.31 -15.19
CA ARG A 40 37.21 -35.78 -15.21
C ARG A 40 37.03 -36.37 -16.60
N TYR A 41 36.02 -35.93 -17.32
CA TYR A 41 35.66 -36.44 -18.65
C TYR A 41 36.10 -35.51 -19.79
N HIS A 42 37.05 -34.63 -19.53
CA HIS A 42 37.60 -33.75 -20.55
C HIS A 42 38.25 -34.59 -21.67
N ARG A 43 38.06 -34.21 -22.96
CA ARG A 43 38.49 -34.92 -24.17
C ARG A 43 39.95 -35.41 -24.13
N ARG A 44 40.86 -34.58 -23.54
CA ARG A 44 42.29 -34.97 -23.42
C ARG A 44 42.54 -36.08 -22.40
N ARG A 45 41.65 -36.28 -21.41
CA ARG A 45 41.76 -37.28 -20.35
C ARG A 45 40.92 -38.53 -20.64
N ASN A 46 39.87 -38.41 -21.47
CA ASN A 46 38.93 -39.46 -21.81
C ASN A 46 38.66 -39.44 -23.32
N PRO A 47 39.62 -39.88 -24.17
CA PRO A 47 39.50 -39.80 -25.62
C PRO A 47 38.46 -40.78 -26.21
N HIS A 48 38.11 -41.83 -25.46
CA HIS A 48 37.10 -42.83 -25.85
C HIS A 48 35.94 -42.79 -24.84
N PRO A 49 34.85 -42.07 -25.12
CA PRO A 49 33.70 -42.04 -24.25
C PRO A 49 32.97 -43.40 -24.29
N GLU A 50 32.48 -43.82 -23.10
CA GLU A 50 31.57 -44.96 -23.00
C GLU A 50 30.14 -44.51 -23.31
N ASP A 51 29.38 -45.34 -24.01
CA ASP A 51 27.96 -45.10 -24.26
C ASP A 51 27.15 -45.69 -23.12
N ILE A 52 26.58 -44.82 -22.30
CA ILE A 52 25.81 -45.19 -21.10
C ILE A 52 24.32 -45.14 -21.43
N HIS A 53 23.67 -46.30 -21.49
CA HIS A 53 22.24 -46.45 -21.87
C HIS A 53 21.25 -46.33 -20.72
N GLY A 54 21.63 -45.82 -19.56
CA GLY A 54 20.75 -45.61 -18.40
C GLY A 54 21.31 -46.22 -17.11
N HIS A 55 20.72 -45.79 -15.98
CA HIS A 55 21.14 -46.27 -14.66
C HIS A 55 19.95 -46.27 -13.70
N ARG A 56 19.22 -47.39 -13.59
CA ARG A 56 17.97 -47.49 -12.84
C ARG A 56 18.03 -46.91 -11.44
N VAL A 57 19.09 -47.15 -10.69
CA VAL A 57 19.24 -46.62 -9.32
C VAL A 57 19.34 -45.10 -9.34
N LEU A 58 20.11 -44.53 -10.26
CA LEU A 58 20.25 -43.10 -10.40
C LEU A 58 18.91 -42.43 -10.80
N GLU A 59 18.17 -43.06 -11.72
CA GLU A 59 16.85 -42.62 -12.16
C GLU A 59 15.85 -42.60 -11.00
N ILE A 60 15.85 -43.63 -10.16
CA ILE A 60 15.01 -43.67 -8.95
C ILE A 60 15.42 -42.57 -7.98
N VAL A 61 16.72 -42.38 -7.73
CA VAL A 61 17.21 -41.38 -6.77
C VAL A 61 16.82 -39.95 -7.20
N TRP A 62 17.09 -39.59 -8.47
CA TRP A 62 16.77 -38.22 -8.92
C TRP A 62 15.27 -37.96 -9.11
N THR A 63 14.47 -39.01 -9.13
CA THR A 63 12.99 -38.87 -9.12
C THR A 63 12.45 -38.79 -7.68
N VAL A 64 12.85 -39.72 -6.83
CA VAL A 64 12.30 -39.88 -5.48
C VAL A 64 12.74 -38.73 -4.55
N VAL A 65 14.05 -38.37 -4.58
CA VAL A 65 14.57 -37.32 -3.68
C VAL A 65 13.93 -35.96 -3.95
N PRO A 66 13.89 -35.42 -5.19
CA PRO A 66 13.20 -34.17 -5.46
C PRO A 66 11.69 -34.23 -5.18
N THR A 67 11.05 -35.37 -5.40
CA THR A 67 9.63 -35.55 -5.10
C THR A 67 9.35 -35.42 -3.59
N ILE A 68 10.17 -36.05 -2.74
CA ILE A 68 10.04 -35.91 -1.27
C ILE A 68 10.26 -34.44 -0.84
N LEU A 69 11.25 -33.76 -1.43
CA LEU A 69 11.49 -32.36 -1.15
C LEU A 69 10.30 -31.47 -1.58
N ALA A 70 9.71 -31.74 -2.75
CA ALA A 70 8.53 -31.04 -3.24
C ALA A 70 7.33 -31.21 -2.30
N PHE A 71 7.10 -32.42 -1.77
CA PHE A 71 6.08 -32.63 -0.74
C PHE A 71 6.39 -31.87 0.56
N GLY A 72 7.65 -31.80 0.96
CA GLY A 72 8.08 -30.99 2.11
C GLY A 72 7.79 -29.51 1.90
N PHE A 73 8.14 -28.94 0.75
CA PHE A 73 7.82 -27.54 0.39
C PHE A 73 6.32 -27.28 0.36
N PHE A 74 5.55 -28.19 -0.24
CA PHE A 74 4.09 -28.11 -0.25
C PHE A 74 3.52 -28.08 1.17
N TRP A 75 3.96 -28.97 2.04
CA TRP A 75 3.47 -29.08 3.41
C TRP A 75 3.71 -27.80 4.21
N TYR A 76 4.94 -27.27 4.18
CA TYR A 76 5.26 -26.02 4.84
C TYR A 76 4.49 -24.83 4.25
N GLY A 77 4.40 -24.76 2.94
CA GLY A 77 3.64 -23.72 2.24
C GLY A 77 2.16 -23.77 2.57
N TRP A 78 1.57 -24.96 2.61
CA TRP A 78 0.16 -25.17 2.98
C TRP A 78 -0.15 -24.73 4.42
N GLN A 79 0.72 -25.07 5.37
CA GLN A 79 0.56 -24.64 6.76
C GLN A 79 0.62 -23.11 6.90
N GLY A 80 1.61 -22.50 6.28
CA GLY A 80 1.75 -21.04 6.25
C GLY A 80 0.55 -20.34 5.60
N TYR A 81 0.09 -20.85 4.45
CA TYR A 81 -1.10 -20.34 3.77
C TYR A 81 -2.35 -20.38 4.65
N ARG A 82 -2.62 -21.54 5.29
CA ARG A 82 -3.76 -21.66 6.21
C ARG A 82 -3.70 -20.66 7.35
N TYR A 83 -2.52 -20.47 7.94
CA TYR A 83 -2.32 -19.52 9.03
C TYR A 83 -2.62 -18.08 8.56
N ILE A 84 -2.05 -17.64 7.45
CA ILE A 84 -2.25 -16.29 6.89
C ILE A 84 -3.73 -16.03 6.52
N LYS A 85 -4.47 -17.07 6.14
CA LYS A 85 -5.89 -16.95 5.77
C LYS A 85 -6.87 -17.12 6.94
N SER A 86 -6.37 -17.28 8.17
CA SER A 86 -7.20 -17.52 9.35
C SER A 86 -6.93 -16.47 10.44
N PRO A 87 -7.41 -15.22 10.27
CA PRO A 87 -7.26 -14.19 11.31
C PRO A 87 -8.05 -14.59 12.55
N PRO A 88 -7.59 -14.24 13.77
CA PRO A 88 -8.36 -14.37 14.99
C PRO A 88 -9.71 -13.65 14.90
N PRO A 89 -10.78 -14.17 15.50
CA PRO A 89 -12.10 -13.56 15.40
C PRO A 89 -12.21 -12.21 16.13
N ASP A 90 -11.36 -11.96 17.08
CA ASP A 90 -11.22 -10.75 17.89
C ASP A 90 -10.21 -9.75 17.32
N ALA A 91 -9.69 -10.00 16.13
CA ALA A 91 -8.75 -9.08 15.48
C ALA A 91 -9.38 -7.70 15.27
N LEU A 92 -8.64 -6.64 15.61
CA LEU A 92 -9.01 -5.26 15.34
C LEU A 92 -9.17 -5.07 13.83
N GLN A 93 -10.37 -4.70 13.38
CA GLN A 93 -10.64 -4.49 11.96
C GLN A 93 -10.47 -3.03 11.57
N ILE A 94 -9.74 -2.79 10.49
CA ILE A 94 -9.50 -1.47 9.91
C ILE A 94 -9.66 -1.63 8.39
N ASP A 95 -10.44 -0.75 7.78
CA ASP A 95 -10.59 -0.70 6.34
C ASP A 95 -9.46 0.13 5.73
N VAL A 96 -8.80 -0.40 4.71
CA VAL A 96 -7.72 0.29 3.99
C VAL A 96 -8.12 0.50 2.56
N THR A 97 -8.17 1.75 2.16
CA THR A 97 -8.50 2.13 0.79
C THR A 97 -7.27 2.68 0.08
N GLY A 98 -6.89 2.02 -1.03
CA GLY A 98 -5.88 2.50 -1.96
C GLY A 98 -6.51 3.30 -3.09
N ARG A 99 -5.87 4.39 -3.48
CA ARG A 99 -6.14 5.15 -4.70
C ARG A 99 -4.87 5.83 -5.19
N MET A 100 -4.79 6.24 -6.42
CA MET A 100 -3.62 6.94 -6.99
C MET A 100 -3.39 8.29 -6.31
N TRP A 101 -2.37 8.48 -5.51
CA TRP A 101 -1.29 7.60 -5.03
C TRP A 101 -1.18 7.74 -3.52
N SER A 102 -2.20 7.30 -2.81
CA SER A 102 -2.32 7.42 -1.35
C SER A 102 -3.04 6.22 -0.74
N TRP A 103 -2.79 6.02 0.55
CA TRP A 103 -3.51 5.08 1.39
C TRP A 103 -4.38 5.84 2.39
N ASN A 104 -5.58 5.35 2.65
CA ASN A 104 -6.44 5.82 3.72
C ASN A 104 -6.88 4.66 4.61
N HIS A 105 -6.86 4.86 5.92
CA HIS A 105 -7.21 3.88 6.93
C HIS A 105 -8.45 4.35 7.67
N THR A 106 -9.54 3.59 7.61
CA THR A 106 -10.82 3.92 8.24
C THR A 106 -11.09 2.98 9.40
N TYR A 107 -11.25 3.55 10.59
CA TYR A 107 -11.51 2.84 11.83
C TYR A 107 -13.02 2.73 12.10
N ALA A 108 -13.43 1.79 12.97
CA ALA A 108 -14.83 1.50 13.26
C ALA A 108 -15.64 2.71 13.77
N ASN A 109 -14.98 3.68 14.43
CA ASN A 109 -15.60 4.93 14.90
C ASN A 109 -15.66 6.03 13.84
N GLY A 110 -15.28 5.73 12.58
CA GLY A 110 -15.29 6.65 11.45
C GLY A 110 -14.10 7.59 11.38
N VAL A 111 -13.06 7.39 12.19
CA VAL A 111 -11.78 8.09 12.04
C VAL A 111 -11.11 7.63 10.76
N GLU A 112 -10.68 8.58 9.94
CA GLU A 112 -9.87 8.37 8.74
C GLU A 112 -8.45 8.91 8.94
N SER A 113 -7.43 8.16 8.54
CA SER A 113 -6.03 8.57 8.66
C SER A 113 -5.21 8.10 7.46
N PRO A 114 -4.29 8.93 6.91
CA PRO A 114 -3.36 8.51 5.87
C PRO A 114 -2.26 7.57 6.42
N GLU A 115 -2.03 7.55 7.73
CA GLU A 115 -1.09 6.64 8.40
C GLU A 115 -1.85 5.66 9.29
N LEU A 116 -1.38 4.42 9.39
CA LEU A 116 -2.00 3.37 10.18
C LEU A 116 -1.53 3.43 11.63
N TYR A 117 -2.45 3.49 12.58
CA TYR A 117 -2.18 3.39 14.03
C TYR A 117 -2.75 2.08 14.57
N ILE A 118 -1.93 1.31 15.27
CA ILE A 118 -2.33 0.02 15.84
C ILE A 118 -1.68 -0.21 17.21
N PRO A 119 -2.34 -0.95 18.11
CA PRO A 119 -1.75 -1.34 19.36
C PRO A 119 -0.76 -2.51 19.18
N VAL A 120 0.31 -2.50 19.97
CA VAL A 120 1.28 -3.60 20.04
C VAL A 120 0.64 -4.85 20.68
N ASN A 121 1.06 -6.04 20.26
CA ASN A 121 0.59 -7.35 20.76
C ASN A 121 -0.93 -7.55 20.62
N GLN A 122 -1.54 -6.94 19.62
CA GLN A 122 -2.92 -7.18 19.24
C GLN A 122 -3.01 -7.59 17.77
N ALA A 123 -3.80 -8.61 17.49
CA ALA A 123 -4.07 -9.00 16.10
C ALA A 123 -4.88 -7.91 15.39
N VAL A 124 -4.41 -7.51 14.22
CA VAL A 124 -5.06 -6.50 13.37
C VAL A 124 -5.36 -7.11 12.01
N LYS A 125 -6.59 -6.95 11.56
CA LYS A 125 -7.05 -7.34 10.23
C LYS A 125 -7.33 -6.10 9.41
N LEU A 126 -6.60 -5.93 8.32
CA LEU A 126 -6.80 -4.87 7.35
C LEU A 126 -7.64 -5.39 6.20
N ASN A 127 -8.85 -4.85 6.01
CA ASN A 127 -9.69 -5.13 4.85
C ASN A 127 -9.26 -4.18 3.73
N LEU A 128 -8.89 -4.74 2.57
CA LEU A 128 -8.27 -3.97 1.50
C LEU A 128 -9.26 -3.67 0.37
N HIS A 129 -9.30 -2.40 -0.01
CA HIS A 129 -10.14 -1.89 -1.10
C HIS A 129 -9.29 -1.04 -2.04
N SER A 130 -9.66 -1.01 -3.32
CA SER A 130 -9.13 -0.04 -4.28
C SER A 130 -10.26 0.73 -4.94
N GLN A 131 -10.05 2.04 -5.14
CA GLN A 131 -11.03 2.92 -5.80
C GLN A 131 -10.78 3.06 -7.32
N ASP A 132 -9.59 2.70 -7.80
CA ASP A 132 -9.19 2.99 -9.19
C ASP A 132 -8.47 1.80 -9.86
N VAL A 133 -7.18 1.61 -9.62
CA VAL A 133 -6.36 0.55 -10.20
C VAL A 133 -5.91 -0.45 -9.14
N ILE A 134 -5.22 -1.49 -9.55
CA ILE A 134 -4.63 -2.45 -8.60
C ILE A 134 -3.48 -1.75 -7.86
N HIS A 135 -3.52 -1.85 -6.54
CA HIS A 135 -2.44 -1.52 -5.61
C HIS A 135 -2.05 -2.75 -4.81
N SER A 136 -0.95 -2.70 -4.08
CA SER A 136 -0.58 -3.78 -3.16
C SER A 136 -0.07 -3.20 -1.85
N TYR A 137 -0.77 -3.46 -0.76
CA TYR A 137 -0.41 -2.99 0.58
C TYR A 137 0.69 -3.88 1.14
N TYR A 138 1.89 -3.32 1.34
CA TYR A 138 3.07 -4.07 1.73
C TYR A 138 3.76 -3.45 2.94
N ILE A 139 3.90 -4.23 4.01
CA ILE A 139 4.67 -3.86 5.21
C ILE A 139 5.87 -4.82 5.32
N PRO A 140 7.05 -4.43 4.81
CA PRO A 140 8.25 -5.30 4.80
C PRO A 140 8.64 -5.79 6.19
N ALA A 141 8.56 -4.91 7.20
CA ALA A 141 8.92 -5.22 8.58
C ALA A 141 8.13 -6.40 9.15
N PHE A 142 6.86 -6.52 8.79
CA PHE A 142 5.96 -7.57 9.26
C PHE A 142 5.82 -8.73 8.27
N LYS A 143 6.47 -8.65 7.10
CA LYS A 143 6.40 -9.64 6.01
C LYS A 143 4.98 -9.93 5.52
N VAL A 144 4.13 -8.93 5.52
CA VAL A 144 2.76 -9.03 5.01
C VAL A 144 2.60 -8.22 3.74
N LYS A 145 1.95 -8.82 2.74
CA LYS A 145 1.61 -8.21 1.46
C LYS A 145 0.28 -8.75 0.98
N GLN A 146 -0.60 -7.87 0.52
CA GLN A 146 -1.84 -8.25 -0.13
C GLN A 146 -2.26 -7.18 -1.13
N ASP A 147 -2.73 -7.62 -2.28
CA ASP A 147 -3.22 -6.74 -3.33
C ASP A 147 -4.59 -6.17 -2.96
N ALA A 148 -4.78 -4.88 -3.25
CA ALA A 148 -6.05 -4.18 -3.21
C ALA A 148 -6.54 -4.04 -4.65
N VAL A 149 -7.59 -4.80 -5.02
CA VAL A 149 -8.09 -4.91 -6.38
C VAL A 149 -9.46 -4.23 -6.48
N PRO A 150 -9.70 -3.37 -7.47
CA PRO A 150 -10.99 -2.72 -7.68
C PRO A 150 -12.12 -3.75 -7.83
N ASN A 151 -13.25 -3.51 -7.19
CA ASN A 151 -14.47 -4.33 -7.26
C ASN A 151 -14.32 -5.81 -6.82
N VAL A 152 -13.22 -6.16 -6.12
CA VAL A 152 -13.02 -7.49 -5.54
C VAL A 152 -13.22 -7.41 -4.03
N PRO A 153 -14.35 -7.94 -3.51
CA PRO A 153 -14.62 -7.93 -2.07
C PRO A 153 -13.80 -9.00 -1.33
N GLY A 154 -13.64 -8.81 -0.01
CA GLY A 154 -13.08 -9.82 0.89
C GLY A 154 -11.57 -9.98 0.82
N LEU A 155 -10.85 -9.06 0.21
CA LEU A 155 -9.40 -9.02 0.27
C LEU A 155 -8.97 -8.50 1.63
N PHE A 156 -8.07 -9.22 2.30
CA PHE A 156 -7.53 -8.80 3.59
C PHE A 156 -6.12 -9.31 3.79
N LEU A 157 -5.40 -8.66 4.69
CA LEU A 157 -4.24 -9.20 5.38
C LEU A 157 -4.42 -9.02 6.89
N TRP A 158 -3.72 -9.82 7.68
CA TRP A 158 -3.71 -9.67 9.12
C TRP A 158 -2.32 -9.94 9.70
N PHE A 159 -2.03 -9.33 10.82
CA PHE A 159 -0.78 -9.54 11.54
C PHE A 159 -0.93 -9.06 13.00
N GLU A 160 0.04 -9.43 13.82
CA GLU A 160 0.24 -8.93 15.18
C GLU A 160 1.66 -8.39 15.27
N ALA A 161 1.81 -7.12 15.61
CA ALA A 161 3.11 -6.47 15.76
C ALA A 161 3.61 -6.60 17.21
N TYR A 162 4.86 -7.02 17.39
CA TYR A 162 5.44 -7.32 18.70
C TYR A 162 6.25 -6.17 19.32
N GLN A 163 6.55 -5.14 18.58
CA GLN A 163 7.37 -4.03 19.04
C GLN A 163 6.75 -2.70 18.64
N THR A 164 6.71 -1.76 19.58
CA THR A 164 6.34 -0.37 19.29
C THR A 164 7.35 0.29 18.37
N GLY A 165 6.90 1.23 17.55
CA GLY A 165 7.75 1.94 16.60
C GLY A 165 7.00 2.39 15.35
N ILE A 166 7.73 2.98 14.43
CA ILE A 166 7.19 3.45 13.14
C ILE A 166 7.79 2.60 12.03
N TYR A 167 6.92 2.00 11.23
CA TYR A 167 7.30 1.10 10.13
C TYR A 167 6.75 1.61 8.81
N GLN A 168 7.45 1.33 7.72
CA GLN A 168 7.07 1.78 6.39
C GLN A 168 6.01 0.87 5.76
N VAL A 169 5.09 1.49 5.03
CA VAL A 169 4.14 0.87 4.11
C VAL A 169 4.48 1.29 2.70
N PHE A 170 4.49 0.37 1.76
CA PHE A 170 4.72 0.64 0.35
C PHE A 170 3.57 0.12 -0.50
N CYS A 171 3.37 0.73 -1.66
CA CYS A 171 2.64 0.10 -2.75
C CYS A 171 3.60 -0.85 -3.49
N ALA A 172 3.25 -2.12 -3.59
CA ALA A 172 4.08 -3.16 -4.22
C ALA A 172 3.47 -3.72 -5.51
N GLU A 173 2.54 -2.98 -6.14
CA GLU A 173 1.99 -3.24 -7.48
C GLU A 173 2.00 -1.93 -8.27
N TYR A 174 2.50 -1.97 -9.52
CA TYR A 174 2.62 -0.76 -10.33
C TYR A 174 1.25 -0.12 -10.61
N CYS A 175 1.04 1.06 -10.07
CA CYS A 175 -0.23 1.79 -10.10
C CYS A 175 -0.14 3.16 -10.81
N GLY A 176 0.88 3.37 -11.64
CA GLY A 176 1.02 4.59 -12.45
C GLY A 176 2.22 5.46 -12.07
N MET A 177 2.21 6.72 -12.48
CA MET A 177 3.35 7.63 -12.50
C MET A 177 4.00 7.84 -11.11
N SER A 178 3.20 8.01 -10.06
CA SER A 178 3.69 8.21 -8.69
C SER A 178 3.67 6.96 -7.84
N HIS A 179 3.71 5.77 -8.46
CA HIS A 179 3.76 4.50 -7.74
C HIS A 179 4.85 4.47 -6.66
N SER A 180 6.05 4.94 -6.96
CA SER A 180 7.17 4.97 -6.01
C SER A 180 6.98 5.97 -4.85
N ALA A 181 6.09 6.93 -5.00
CA ALA A 181 5.73 7.91 -3.96
C ALA A 181 4.51 7.47 -3.13
N MET A 182 3.83 6.38 -3.51
CA MET A 182 2.68 5.84 -2.78
C MET A 182 3.16 5.00 -1.58
N TRP A 183 3.50 5.68 -0.52
CA TRP A 183 3.92 5.07 0.75
C TRP A 183 3.16 5.67 1.93
N SER A 184 3.18 4.98 3.06
CA SER A 184 2.58 5.40 4.31
C SER A 184 3.39 4.84 5.48
N LYS A 185 2.91 5.02 6.70
CA LYS A 185 3.54 4.50 7.92
C LYS A 185 2.56 3.72 8.76
N VAL A 186 3.11 2.75 9.49
CA VAL A 186 2.42 2.08 10.59
C VAL A 186 3.03 2.56 11.90
N HIS A 187 2.22 3.16 12.74
CA HIS A 187 2.55 3.51 14.13
C HIS A 187 2.07 2.39 15.04
N VAL A 188 3.00 1.58 15.50
CA VAL A 188 2.73 0.57 16.53
C VAL A 188 2.97 1.24 17.89
N VAL A 189 1.90 1.41 18.65
CA VAL A 189 1.91 2.14 19.92
C VAL A 189 1.40 1.25 21.04
N THR A 190 1.46 1.70 22.29
CA THR A 190 0.82 0.99 23.40
C THR A 190 -0.71 1.04 23.27
N ALA A 191 -1.42 0.13 23.94
CA ALA A 191 -2.88 0.13 23.91
C ALA A 191 -3.48 1.45 24.43
N ASP A 192 -2.89 2.03 25.46
CA ASP A 192 -3.34 3.30 26.04
C ASP A 192 -3.13 4.48 25.08
N GLU A 193 -1.96 4.52 24.42
CA GLU A 193 -1.67 5.54 23.39
C GLU A 193 -2.62 5.40 22.19
N PHE A 194 -2.90 4.18 21.76
CA PHE A 194 -3.84 3.90 20.69
C PHE A 194 -5.25 4.39 21.02
N ASN A 195 -5.76 4.04 22.21
CA ASN A 195 -7.09 4.46 22.65
C ASN A 195 -7.18 5.98 22.76
N THR A 196 -6.18 6.63 23.35
CA THR A 196 -6.12 8.10 23.47
C THR A 196 -6.11 8.78 22.09
N TRP A 197 -5.33 8.23 21.16
CA TRP A 197 -5.30 8.74 19.78
C TRP A 197 -6.67 8.57 19.11
N LEU A 198 -7.27 7.38 19.21
CA LEU A 198 -8.55 7.06 18.57
C LEU A 198 -9.70 7.92 19.14
N GLU A 199 -9.74 8.18 20.44
CA GLU A 199 -10.69 9.07 21.10
C GLU A 199 -10.49 10.53 20.66
N THR A 200 -9.24 10.99 20.61
CA THR A 200 -8.88 12.35 20.22
C THR A 200 -9.30 12.63 18.77
N GLU A 201 -8.94 11.74 17.85
CA GLU A 201 -9.31 11.88 16.43
C GLU A 201 -10.83 11.70 16.25
N GLY A 202 -11.45 10.77 16.98
CA GLY A 202 -12.90 10.57 16.98
C GLY A 202 -13.67 11.82 17.45
N ALA A 203 -13.20 12.50 18.49
CA ALA A 203 -13.77 13.76 18.94
C ALA A 203 -13.66 14.87 17.88
N LYS A 204 -12.52 14.96 17.17
CA LYS A 204 -12.35 15.89 16.04
C LYS A 204 -13.35 15.59 14.93
N VAL A 205 -13.50 14.32 14.53
CA VAL A 205 -14.47 13.89 13.50
C VAL A 205 -15.88 14.25 13.91
N ALA A 206 -16.27 14.03 15.17
CA ALA A 206 -17.61 14.39 15.68
C ALA A 206 -17.84 15.91 15.66
N GLN A 207 -16.87 16.72 16.07
CA GLN A 207 -16.94 18.18 15.99
C GLN A 207 -17.08 18.66 14.54
N MET A 208 -16.31 18.06 13.63
CA MET A 208 -16.33 18.39 12.20
C MET A 208 -17.69 18.09 11.57
N LYS A 209 -18.28 16.93 11.86
CA LYS A 209 -19.64 16.57 11.39
C LYS A 209 -20.68 17.58 11.89
N LYS A 210 -20.62 17.95 13.18
CA LYS A 210 -21.53 18.92 13.77
C LYS A 210 -21.38 20.32 13.15
N ALA A 211 -20.15 20.76 12.88
CA ALA A 211 -19.90 22.05 12.21
C ALA A 211 -20.41 22.03 10.75
N ALA A 212 -20.23 20.92 10.03
CA ALA A 212 -20.76 20.76 8.68
C ALA A 212 -22.28 20.77 8.61
N GLU A 213 -22.96 20.19 9.62
CA GLU A 213 -24.43 20.17 9.72
C GLU A 213 -25.02 21.51 10.14
N SER A 214 -24.35 22.26 11.03
CA SER A 214 -24.85 23.54 11.55
C SER A 214 -24.72 24.70 10.57
N GLY A 215 -23.97 24.56 9.49
CA GLY A 215 -23.70 25.65 8.54
C GLY A 215 -22.94 26.82 9.15
N ASP A 216 -22.41 26.66 10.36
CA ASP A 216 -21.69 27.69 11.10
C ASP A 216 -20.26 27.79 10.56
N ASP A 217 -20.01 28.86 9.80
CA ASP A 217 -18.69 29.21 9.25
C ASP A 217 -17.65 29.62 10.33
N GLY A 218 -17.87 29.29 11.60
CA GLY A 218 -17.11 29.68 12.77
C GLY A 218 -15.60 29.48 12.76
N GLY A 219 -14.96 29.79 11.66
CA GLY A 219 -13.49 29.85 11.52
C GLY A 219 -12.76 28.48 11.46
N ASN A 220 -13.44 27.37 11.68
CA ASN A 220 -12.83 26.04 11.76
C ASN A 220 -12.92 25.21 10.47
N LEU A 221 -13.62 25.71 9.45
CA LEU A 221 -13.86 24.97 8.20
C LEU A 221 -12.54 24.66 7.44
N HIS A 222 -11.56 25.56 7.52
CA HIS A 222 -10.25 25.35 6.91
C HIS A 222 -9.44 24.25 7.60
N ILE A 223 -9.59 24.06 8.93
CA ILE A 223 -8.93 22.97 9.68
C ILE A 223 -9.50 21.62 9.24
N LEU A 224 -10.82 21.54 9.06
CA LEU A 224 -11.47 20.37 8.48
C LEU A 224 -10.96 20.12 7.06
N GLY A 225 -10.88 21.16 6.22
CA GLY A 225 -10.36 21.06 4.86
C GLY A 225 -8.92 20.56 4.81
N GLU A 226 -8.07 20.99 5.74
CA GLU A 226 -6.70 20.47 5.87
C GLU A 226 -6.70 18.97 6.18
N ALA A 227 -7.47 18.53 7.17
CA ALA A 227 -7.57 17.12 7.53
C ALA A 227 -8.11 16.28 6.36
N LEU A 228 -9.16 16.76 5.68
CA LEU A 228 -9.72 16.10 4.50
C LEU A 228 -8.72 16.04 3.34
N SER A 229 -7.94 17.10 3.10
CA SER A 229 -6.96 17.11 2.03
C SER A 229 -5.88 16.04 2.22
N LYS A 230 -5.55 15.70 3.47
CA LYS A 230 -4.63 14.62 3.83
C LYS A 230 -5.31 13.25 3.74
N SER A 231 -6.47 13.07 4.38
CA SER A 231 -7.17 11.78 4.42
C SER A 231 -7.70 11.35 3.05
N LYS A 232 -8.18 12.30 2.24
CA LYS A 232 -8.60 12.03 0.86
C LYS A 232 -7.42 12.01 -0.14
N GLY A 233 -6.16 12.13 0.33
CA GLY A 233 -4.94 12.00 -0.50
C GLY A 233 -4.70 13.15 -1.48
N CYS A 234 -5.35 14.30 -1.34
CA CYS A 234 -5.16 15.45 -2.25
C CYS A 234 -3.71 15.95 -2.22
N THR A 235 -3.08 15.93 -1.04
CA THR A 235 -1.70 16.36 -0.83
C THR A 235 -0.65 15.45 -1.47
N ALA A 236 -1.03 14.27 -1.96
CA ALA A 236 -0.14 13.41 -2.75
C ALA A 236 0.24 14.05 -4.11
N CYS A 237 -0.68 14.89 -4.65
CA CYS A 237 -0.51 15.54 -5.94
C CYS A 237 -0.41 17.07 -5.86
N HIS A 238 -0.99 17.69 -4.82
CA HIS A 238 -1.04 19.14 -4.64
C HIS A 238 -0.20 19.57 -3.46
N SER A 239 0.82 20.38 -3.69
CA SER A 239 1.62 20.97 -2.61
C SER A 239 0.88 22.11 -1.91
N THR A 240 1.32 22.41 -0.69
CA THR A 240 0.79 23.53 0.12
C THR A 240 1.84 24.62 0.37
N ASP A 241 3.05 24.43 -0.16
CA ASP A 241 4.20 25.31 0.02
C ASP A 241 4.59 26.11 -1.24
N GLY A 242 3.94 25.83 -2.38
CA GLY A 242 4.23 26.43 -3.68
C GLY A 242 5.16 25.57 -4.56
N SER A 243 5.65 24.43 -4.07
CA SER A 243 6.45 23.52 -4.88
C SER A 243 5.61 22.89 -6.00
N LYS A 244 6.26 22.62 -7.15
CA LYS A 244 5.58 21.99 -8.28
C LYS A 244 5.54 20.48 -8.07
N LEU A 245 4.34 19.93 -7.99
CA LEU A 245 4.08 18.49 -7.98
C LEU A 245 3.32 18.07 -9.25
N ILE A 246 2.58 16.96 -9.16
CA ILE A 246 1.75 16.42 -10.26
C ILE A 246 0.60 17.36 -10.61
N GLY A 247 -0.01 17.96 -9.61
CA GLY A 247 -1.06 18.97 -9.71
C GLY A 247 -0.59 20.35 -9.28
N PRO A 248 -1.38 21.40 -9.55
CA PRO A 248 -1.10 22.77 -9.09
C PRO A 248 -0.99 22.86 -7.58
N SER A 249 -0.08 23.71 -7.08
CA SER A 249 0.00 23.99 -5.65
C SER A 249 -1.27 24.70 -5.15
N TYR A 250 -1.71 24.36 -3.95
CA TYR A 250 -2.81 25.09 -3.29
C TYR A 250 -2.40 26.48 -2.79
N LYS A 251 -1.09 26.70 -2.58
CA LYS A 251 -0.59 27.98 -2.06
C LYS A 251 -0.86 29.13 -3.01
N GLY A 252 -1.68 30.06 -2.53
CA GLY A 252 -1.97 31.31 -3.22
C GLY A 252 -2.67 31.12 -4.57
N ILE A 253 -3.35 29.98 -4.82
CA ILE A 253 -4.04 29.75 -6.09
C ILE A 253 -5.43 30.40 -6.12
N TYR A 254 -6.10 30.52 -4.97
CA TYR A 254 -7.44 31.08 -4.89
C TYR A 254 -7.47 32.54 -5.34
N GLY A 255 -8.45 32.91 -6.17
CA GLY A 255 -8.59 34.25 -6.72
C GLY A 255 -7.66 34.57 -7.90
N LYS A 256 -6.70 33.71 -8.22
CA LYS A 256 -5.84 33.90 -9.39
C LYS A 256 -6.57 33.57 -10.70
N THR A 257 -6.09 34.16 -11.77
CA THR A 257 -6.47 33.79 -13.13
C THR A 257 -5.48 32.77 -13.63
N GLU A 258 -5.97 31.56 -13.95
CA GLU A 258 -5.18 30.46 -14.50
C GLU A 258 -5.57 30.19 -15.96
N THR A 259 -4.59 29.78 -16.76
CA THR A 259 -4.84 29.31 -18.13
C THR A 259 -5.13 27.82 -18.10
N VAL A 260 -6.30 27.44 -18.61
CA VAL A 260 -6.72 26.03 -18.72
C VAL A 260 -6.92 25.65 -20.17
N VAL A 261 -6.81 24.36 -20.46
CA VAL A 261 -7.14 23.75 -21.75
C VAL A 261 -8.48 23.02 -21.60
N THR A 262 -9.49 23.51 -22.29
CA THR A 262 -10.85 22.93 -22.34
C THR A 262 -11.10 22.45 -23.76
N ALA A 263 -11.37 21.14 -23.94
CA ALA A 263 -11.59 20.54 -25.26
C ALA A 263 -10.52 20.93 -26.32
N GLY A 264 -9.24 21.03 -25.87
CA GLY A 264 -8.12 21.39 -26.75
C GLY A 264 -7.91 22.89 -27.02
N GLN A 265 -8.72 23.77 -26.44
CA GLN A 265 -8.59 25.23 -26.56
C GLN A 265 -8.18 25.86 -25.23
N GLU A 266 -7.25 26.81 -25.31
CA GLU A 266 -6.84 27.59 -24.13
C GLU A 266 -7.89 28.64 -23.78
N ARG A 267 -8.25 28.72 -22.49
CA ARG A 267 -9.07 29.79 -21.93
C ARG A 267 -8.58 30.22 -20.57
N GLN A 268 -8.94 31.38 -20.12
CA GLN A 268 -8.64 31.87 -18.80
C GLN A 268 -9.82 31.63 -17.85
N VAL A 269 -9.53 31.17 -16.63
CA VAL A 269 -10.50 30.94 -15.56
C VAL A 269 -10.03 31.63 -14.30
N THR A 270 -10.97 32.15 -13.52
CA THR A 270 -10.68 32.60 -12.16
C THR A 270 -10.87 31.41 -11.23
N VAL A 271 -9.88 31.15 -10.37
CA VAL A 271 -9.95 30.07 -9.39
C VAL A 271 -10.82 30.51 -8.23
N ASP A 272 -12.11 30.35 -8.37
CA ASP A 272 -13.13 30.60 -7.34
C ASP A 272 -13.75 29.31 -6.80
N ASP A 273 -14.75 29.42 -5.93
CA ASP A 273 -15.46 28.28 -5.32
C ASP A 273 -16.09 27.36 -6.38
N ALA A 274 -16.65 27.96 -7.44
CA ALA A 274 -17.32 27.22 -8.50
C ALA A 274 -16.30 26.42 -9.34
N TYR A 275 -15.19 27.05 -9.67
CA TYR A 275 -14.10 26.41 -10.40
C TYR A 275 -13.45 25.26 -9.60
N ILE A 276 -13.16 25.51 -8.30
CA ILE A 276 -12.59 24.47 -7.42
C ILE A 276 -13.52 23.25 -7.33
N LYS A 277 -14.81 23.49 -7.09
CA LYS A 277 -15.82 22.42 -7.09
C LYS A 277 -15.86 21.69 -8.43
N HIS A 278 -15.91 22.40 -9.55
CA HIS A 278 -15.93 21.81 -10.88
C HIS A 278 -14.69 20.94 -11.13
N SER A 279 -13.50 21.46 -10.82
CA SER A 279 -12.24 20.72 -11.03
C SER A 279 -12.11 19.48 -10.12
N MET A 280 -12.76 19.44 -8.94
CA MET A 280 -12.81 18.23 -8.11
C MET A 280 -13.75 17.19 -8.72
N LEU A 281 -14.91 17.57 -9.22
CA LEU A 281 -15.92 16.65 -9.72
C LEU A 281 -15.66 16.20 -11.17
N LYS A 282 -15.16 17.13 -12.00
CA LYS A 282 -14.91 16.93 -13.46
C LYS A 282 -13.51 17.39 -13.84
N PRO A 283 -12.45 16.76 -13.30
CA PRO A 283 -11.07 17.25 -13.43
C PRO A 283 -10.52 17.19 -14.85
N THR A 284 -11.14 16.43 -15.76
CA THR A 284 -10.72 16.32 -17.16
C THR A 284 -11.31 17.39 -18.07
N ASP A 285 -12.29 18.14 -17.61
CA ASP A 285 -12.94 19.19 -18.43
C ASP A 285 -11.99 20.38 -18.63
N ASP A 286 -11.30 20.79 -17.55
CA ASP A 286 -10.41 21.95 -17.54
C ASP A 286 -9.03 21.55 -16.98
N ILE A 287 -8.05 21.40 -17.86
CA ILE A 287 -6.69 21.01 -17.48
C ILE A 287 -5.82 22.25 -17.40
N VAL A 288 -5.26 22.55 -16.20
CA VAL A 288 -4.34 23.68 -16.02
C VAL A 288 -3.14 23.52 -16.95
N LYS A 289 -2.83 24.58 -17.72
CA LYS A 289 -1.73 24.56 -18.70
C LYS A 289 -0.40 24.16 -18.06
N GLY A 290 0.26 23.16 -18.66
CA GLY A 290 1.51 22.62 -18.15
C GLY A 290 1.38 21.48 -17.14
N TYR A 291 0.15 21.01 -16.89
CA TYR A 291 -0.15 19.80 -16.15
C TYR A 291 -0.81 18.74 -17.03
N GLN A 292 -0.81 17.50 -16.55
CA GLN A 292 -1.44 16.39 -17.25
C GLN A 292 -2.82 16.05 -16.67
N PRO A 293 -3.74 15.42 -17.40
CA PRO A 293 -5.08 15.04 -16.93
C PRO A 293 -5.03 13.79 -16.06
N LEU A 294 -4.33 13.89 -14.91
CA LEU A 294 -4.09 12.77 -14.00
C LEU A 294 -4.95 12.83 -12.71
N MET A 295 -5.65 13.92 -12.48
CA MET A 295 -6.52 14.05 -11.31
C MET A 295 -7.73 13.11 -11.46
N PRO A 296 -7.97 12.18 -10.51
CA PRO A 296 -9.17 11.35 -10.53
C PRO A 296 -10.40 12.16 -10.11
N SER A 297 -11.56 11.85 -10.69
CA SER A 297 -12.83 12.47 -10.28
C SER A 297 -13.11 12.16 -8.80
N GLN A 298 -13.60 13.16 -8.10
CA GLN A 298 -14.04 13.04 -6.71
C GLN A 298 -15.58 12.91 -6.60
N GLU A 299 -16.28 12.74 -7.71
CA GLU A 299 -17.73 12.58 -7.76
C GLU A 299 -18.15 11.33 -6.97
N GLY A 300 -19.08 11.49 -6.04
CA GLY A 300 -19.52 10.41 -5.14
C GLY A 300 -18.53 10.06 -4.00
N LEU A 301 -17.31 10.64 -3.99
CA LEU A 301 -16.28 10.38 -2.96
C LEU A 301 -16.18 11.52 -1.94
N VAL A 302 -16.63 12.72 -2.30
CA VAL A 302 -16.68 13.88 -1.42
C VAL A 302 -18.09 14.48 -1.43
N SER A 303 -18.59 14.83 -0.25
CA SER A 303 -19.88 15.51 -0.08
C SER A 303 -19.75 17.01 -0.33
N GLU A 304 -20.87 17.70 -0.52
CA GLU A 304 -20.90 19.16 -0.67
C GLU A 304 -20.28 19.87 0.54
N ALA A 305 -20.47 19.35 1.76
CA ALA A 305 -19.87 19.90 2.97
C ALA A 305 -18.34 19.75 2.98
N GLU A 306 -17.84 18.61 2.53
CA GLU A 306 -16.38 18.35 2.41
C GLU A 306 -15.76 19.24 1.32
N ILE A 307 -16.44 19.46 0.17
CA ILE A 307 -15.99 20.39 -0.87
C ILE A 307 -15.87 21.81 -0.32
N LYS A 308 -16.85 22.28 0.47
CA LYS A 308 -16.77 23.59 1.10
C LYS A 308 -15.59 23.71 2.07
N ALA A 309 -15.34 22.67 2.86
CA ALA A 309 -14.20 22.63 3.78
C ALA A 309 -12.86 22.64 3.04
N LEU A 310 -12.71 21.82 2.01
CA LEU A 310 -11.51 21.80 1.15
C LEU A 310 -11.27 23.16 0.48
N THR A 311 -12.34 23.79 -0.01
CA THR A 311 -12.26 25.14 -0.59
C THR A 311 -11.84 26.20 0.45
N ALA A 312 -12.38 26.12 1.67
CA ALA A 312 -11.97 27.00 2.76
C ALA A 312 -10.47 26.81 3.12
N TYR A 313 -9.99 25.57 3.10
CA TYR A 313 -8.58 25.28 3.30
C TYR A 313 -7.70 25.89 2.19
N ILE A 314 -8.06 25.71 0.92
CA ILE A 314 -7.33 26.30 -0.21
C ILE A 314 -7.30 27.85 -0.09
N LYS A 315 -8.40 28.46 0.34
CA LYS A 315 -8.45 29.90 0.62
C LYS A 315 -7.49 30.34 1.73
N SER A 316 -7.29 29.53 2.75
CA SER A 316 -6.42 29.86 3.89
C SER A 316 -4.92 29.82 3.54
N LEU A 317 -4.54 29.22 2.42
CA LEU A 317 -3.16 29.06 1.95
C LEU A 317 -2.68 30.21 1.03
N GLN A 318 -3.20 31.42 1.21
CA GLN A 318 -2.81 32.59 0.42
C GLN A 318 -1.44 33.13 0.77
#